data_ee7351e9573684cbc4e93de92d955366
#
_entry.id   ee7351e9573684cbc4e93de92d955366
#
_cell.length_a   1.000
_cell.length_b   1.000
_cell.length_c   1.000
_cell.angle_alpha   90.00
_cell.angle_beta   90.00
_cell.angle_gamma   90.00
#
_symmetry.space_group_name_H-M   'P 1'
#
loop_
_entity.id
_entity.type
_entity.pdbx_description
1 polymer ?
#
loop_
_entity_poly.entity_id
_entity_poly.type
_entity_poly.pdbx_seq_one_letter_code
_entity_poly.pdbx_strand_id
1 'polypeptide(L)'
;MAKKKILMVCEAFGGGVFTYVSQLCNDMVDDFDVYLAYSLRPQTPKNYKDFLDQRVHLIEMQHVGVKGLTNLKSDIAAIKELRQIEKNVQPDVIHLHSSVAGGLGRLAYKGKNNTVVYTPHGYAHILMGPGQKRKVYKFAEKVLGNRALTLTCCESEDEEAKKFSKRTAYVETGVNLADLSASLDGIKPIKNDKFTVFTLGRACVQKQPQLFNRIAELVPDARFIWIGNGELENELTAPNIEVTGWKPRNEALAMAKGADAFVLCSRREALEKSIIEKLYTTRL
;
A
#
# COMPACT_ATOMS: atom_id res chain seq x y z
N MET A 1 23.56 -22.09 9.37
CA MET A 1 22.47 -22.68 8.56
C MET A 1 22.18 -21.74 7.40
N ALA A 2 21.76 -22.26 6.23
CA ALA A 2 21.31 -21.39 5.14
C ALA A 2 20.05 -20.63 5.57
N LYS A 3 19.93 -19.36 5.17
CA LYS A 3 18.73 -18.55 5.44
C LYS A 3 17.52 -19.20 4.76
N LYS A 4 16.33 -19.14 5.41
CA LYS A 4 15.08 -19.52 4.77
C LYS A 4 14.74 -18.52 3.67
N LYS A 5 14.15 -19.01 2.58
CA LYS A 5 13.75 -18.20 1.44
C LYS A 5 12.32 -17.70 1.63
N ILE A 6 12.13 -16.39 1.46
CA ILE A 6 10.80 -15.79 1.43
C ILE A 6 10.55 -15.14 0.07
N LEU A 7 9.40 -15.48 -0.55
CA LEU A 7 8.94 -14.89 -1.79
C LEU A 7 7.78 -13.94 -1.50
N MET A 8 8.03 -12.64 -1.63
CA MET A 8 7.01 -11.60 -1.62
C MET A 8 6.41 -11.48 -3.01
N VAL A 9 5.09 -11.51 -3.13
CA VAL A 9 4.38 -11.36 -4.42
C VAL A 9 3.48 -10.14 -4.34
N CYS A 10 3.79 -9.10 -5.11
CA CYS A 10 3.09 -7.81 -5.06
C CYS A 10 2.82 -7.27 -6.46
N GLU A 11 1.59 -7.42 -6.97
CA GLU A 11 1.23 -6.81 -8.25
C GLU A 11 0.81 -5.33 -8.10
N ALA A 12 0.39 -4.91 -6.92
CA ALA A 12 0.01 -3.53 -6.63
C ALA A 12 1.21 -2.69 -6.14
N PHE A 13 2.37 -2.84 -6.79
CA PHE A 13 3.64 -2.24 -6.36
C PHE A 13 3.68 -0.73 -6.62
N GLY A 14 2.84 0.02 -5.88
CA GLY A 14 2.70 1.47 -5.95
C GLY A 14 2.04 2.06 -4.70
N GLY A 15 2.20 3.36 -4.47
CA GLY A 15 1.63 4.07 -3.32
C GLY A 15 2.00 3.45 -1.97
N GLY A 16 1.06 3.35 -1.05
CA GLY A 16 1.28 2.82 0.31
C GLY A 16 1.73 1.36 0.34
N VAL A 17 1.26 0.53 -0.61
CA VAL A 17 1.67 -0.88 -0.72
C VAL A 17 3.14 -0.99 -1.11
N PHE A 18 3.60 -0.16 -2.05
CA PHE A 18 5.03 -0.07 -2.40
C PHE A 18 5.87 0.22 -1.17
N THR A 19 5.53 1.27 -0.41
CA THR A 19 6.30 1.66 0.79
C THR A 19 6.30 0.54 1.83
N TYR A 20 5.16 -0.10 2.06
CA TYR A 20 5.05 -1.21 3.02
C TYR A 20 5.91 -2.41 2.60
N VAL A 21 5.76 -2.88 1.35
CA VAL A 21 6.45 -4.07 0.88
C VAL A 21 7.96 -3.83 0.76
N SER A 22 8.40 -2.66 0.29
CA SER A 22 9.82 -2.32 0.22
C SER A 22 10.46 -2.29 1.60
N GLN A 23 9.81 -1.65 2.58
CA GLN A 23 10.30 -1.64 3.96
C GLN A 23 10.36 -3.06 4.53
N LEU A 24 9.30 -3.85 4.37
CA LEU A 24 9.25 -5.22 4.86
C LEU A 24 10.37 -6.10 4.25
N CYS A 25 10.63 -5.96 2.95
CA CYS A 25 11.74 -6.64 2.30
C CYS A 25 13.08 -6.26 2.94
N ASN A 26 13.33 -4.96 3.14
CA ASN A 26 14.58 -4.46 3.73
C ASN A 26 14.76 -4.93 5.18
N ASP A 27 13.68 -4.91 5.98
CA ASP A 27 13.72 -5.34 7.38
C ASP A 27 13.98 -6.86 7.53
N MET A 28 13.69 -7.64 6.47
CA MET A 28 13.81 -9.12 6.52
C MET A 28 15.12 -9.67 5.92
N VAL A 29 15.94 -8.88 5.23
CA VAL A 29 17.14 -9.40 4.54
C VAL A 29 18.23 -9.91 5.50
N ASP A 30 18.20 -9.53 6.76
CA ASP A 30 19.17 -10.03 7.75
C ASP A 30 18.84 -11.47 8.19
N ASP A 31 17.57 -11.84 8.22
CA ASP A 31 17.09 -13.16 8.66
C ASP A 31 16.74 -14.11 7.52
N PHE A 32 16.33 -13.57 6.37
CA PHE A 32 15.83 -14.32 5.21
C PHE A 32 16.61 -14.02 3.93
N ASP A 33 16.56 -14.97 3.00
CA ASP A 33 16.90 -14.76 1.59
C ASP A 33 15.63 -14.28 0.87
N VAL A 34 15.55 -12.97 0.62
CA VAL A 34 14.32 -12.28 0.22
C VAL A 34 14.21 -12.14 -1.30
N TYR A 35 13.11 -12.66 -1.87
CA TYR A 35 12.73 -12.52 -3.26
C TYR A 35 11.47 -11.67 -3.37
N LEU A 36 11.47 -10.66 -4.24
CA LEU A 36 10.32 -9.79 -4.51
C LEU A 36 9.88 -9.96 -5.97
N ALA A 37 8.75 -10.65 -6.16
CA ALA A 37 8.04 -10.70 -7.43
C ALA A 37 7.03 -9.55 -7.49
N TYR A 38 7.22 -8.62 -8.43
CA TYR A 38 6.44 -7.38 -8.50
C TYR A 38 5.98 -7.07 -9.93
N SER A 39 4.91 -6.26 -10.04
CA SER A 39 4.47 -5.69 -11.32
C SER A 39 4.57 -4.17 -11.26
N LEU A 40 5.14 -3.56 -12.31
CA LEU A 40 5.20 -2.10 -12.41
C LEU A 40 3.80 -1.51 -12.62
N ARG A 41 3.55 -0.40 -11.96
CA ARG A 41 2.32 0.39 -12.04
C ARG A 41 2.63 1.84 -12.40
N PRO A 42 1.70 2.61 -12.95
CA PRO A 42 1.90 4.04 -13.16
C PRO A 42 2.31 4.80 -11.90
N GLN A 43 1.92 4.28 -10.71
CA GLN A 43 2.23 4.83 -9.40
C GLN A 43 3.53 4.30 -8.79
N THR A 44 4.21 3.35 -9.43
CA THR A 44 5.54 2.88 -8.98
C THR A 44 6.56 3.99 -9.22
N PRO A 45 7.34 4.42 -8.21
CA PRO A 45 8.40 5.40 -8.41
C PRO A 45 9.39 4.94 -9.48
N LYS A 46 9.82 5.86 -10.36
CA LYS A 46 10.78 5.50 -11.43
C LYS A 46 12.10 4.95 -10.88
N ASN A 47 12.49 5.45 -9.72
CA ASN A 47 13.69 5.03 -8.98
C ASN A 47 13.37 4.02 -7.87
N TYR A 48 12.36 3.16 -8.06
CA TYR A 48 11.91 2.21 -7.03
C TYR A 48 13.01 1.29 -6.48
N LYS A 49 14.04 1.01 -7.27
CA LYS A 49 15.18 0.18 -6.87
C LYS A 49 16.03 0.83 -5.76
N ASP A 50 16.05 2.16 -5.70
CA ASP A 50 16.81 2.90 -4.68
C ASP A 50 16.19 2.75 -3.27
N PHE A 51 14.96 2.27 -3.19
CA PHE A 51 14.23 2.02 -1.93
C PHE A 51 14.40 0.58 -1.42
N LEU A 52 15.12 -0.26 -2.12
CA LEU A 52 15.30 -1.67 -1.81
C LEU A 52 16.76 -1.97 -1.48
N ASP A 53 16.98 -2.77 -0.43
CA ASP A 53 18.31 -3.30 -0.12
C ASP A 53 18.83 -4.13 -1.30
N GLN A 54 20.12 -3.99 -1.61
CA GLN A 54 20.76 -4.67 -2.74
C GLN A 54 20.72 -6.20 -2.64
N ARG A 55 20.46 -6.73 -1.45
CA ARG A 55 20.32 -8.18 -1.18
C ARG A 55 18.94 -8.73 -1.55
N VAL A 56 17.96 -7.88 -1.86
CA VAL A 56 16.62 -8.29 -2.30
C VAL A 56 16.68 -8.73 -3.75
N HIS A 57 16.31 -9.98 -4.03
CA HIS A 57 16.25 -10.52 -5.40
C HIS A 57 14.96 -10.08 -6.08
N LEU A 58 15.08 -9.30 -7.16
CA LEU A 58 13.96 -8.71 -7.88
C LEU A 58 13.50 -9.58 -9.05
N ILE A 59 12.19 -9.87 -9.14
CA ILE A 59 11.56 -10.63 -10.22
C ILE A 59 10.38 -9.82 -10.76
N GLU A 60 10.52 -9.26 -11.96
CA GLU A 60 9.44 -8.51 -12.60
C GLU A 60 8.43 -9.47 -13.26
N MET A 61 7.17 -9.40 -12.82
CA MET A 61 6.08 -10.22 -13.34
C MET A 61 5.45 -9.57 -14.58
N GLN A 62 5.12 -10.37 -15.60
CA GLN A 62 4.58 -9.89 -16.87
C GLN A 62 3.06 -10.09 -16.99
N HIS A 63 2.50 -11.05 -16.26
CA HIS A 63 1.10 -11.43 -16.40
C HIS A 63 0.25 -11.12 -15.16
N VAL A 64 0.85 -11.09 -13.98
CA VAL A 64 0.11 -10.86 -12.73
C VAL A 64 -0.33 -9.40 -12.63
N GLY A 65 -1.64 -9.19 -12.45
CA GLY A 65 -2.20 -7.85 -12.22
C GLY A 65 -2.48 -7.02 -13.48
N VAL A 66 -2.23 -7.54 -14.68
CA VAL A 66 -2.44 -6.78 -15.93
C VAL A 66 -3.91 -6.46 -16.18
N LYS A 67 -4.83 -7.38 -15.89
CA LYS A 67 -6.28 -7.22 -16.12
C LYS A 67 -7.18 -7.47 -14.90
N GLY A 68 -6.59 -7.71 -13.72
CA GLY A 68 -7.33 -8.09 -12.51
C GLY A 68 -7.91 -9.50 -12.58
N LEU A 69 -8.76 -9.89 -11.60
CA LEU A 69 -9.39 -11.22 -11.50
C LEU A 69 -10.63 -11.37 -12.40
N THR A 70 -10.60 -10.93 -13.64
CA THR A 70 -11.81 -10.88 -14.49
C THR A 70 -11.59 -11.38 -15.91
N ASN A 71 -10.39 -11.85 -16.24
CA ASN A 71 -10.07 -12.35 -17.57
C ASN A 71 -9.39 -13.72 -17.49
N LEU A 72 -10.14 -14.78 -17.76
CA LEU A 72 -9.70 -16.17 -17.58
C LEU A 72 -8.38 -16.49 -18.30
N LYS A 73 -8.15 -15.99 -19.52
CA LYS A 73 -6.91 -16.24 -20.25
C LYS A 73 -5.70 -15.57 -19.56
N SER A 74 -5.87 -14.32 -19.14
CA SER A 74 -4.86 -13.57 -18.39
C SER A 74 -4.57 -14.23 -17.04
N ASP A 75 -5.63 -14.67 -16.34
CA ASP A 75 -5.49 -15.29 -15.01
C ASP A 75 -4.78 -16.64 -15.08
N ILE A 76 -5.02 -17.44 -16.15
CA ILE A 76 -4.28 -18.69 -16.38
C ILE A 76 -2.79 -18.42 -16.65
N ALA A 77 -2.46 -17.40 -17.45
CA ALA A 77 -1.08 -17.01 -17.71
C ALA A 77 -0.38 -16.57 -16.43
N ALA A 78 -1.04 -15.75 -15.62
CA ALA A 78 -0.53 -15.30 -14.32
C ALA A 78 -0.31 -16.47 -13.35
N ILE A 79 -1.23 -17.43 -13.28
CA ILE A 79 -1.06 -18.63 -12.43
C ILE A 79 0.13 -19.47 -12.89
N LYS A 80 0.34 -19.60 -14.19
CA LYS A 80 1.52 -20.32 -14.74
C LYS A 80 2.83 -19.61 -14.39
N GLU A 81 2.85 -18.28 -14.54
CA GLU A 81 3.99 -17.44 -14.16
C GLU A 81 4.33 -17.61 -12.66
N LEU A 82 3.35 -17.50 -11.78
CA LEU A 82 3.53 -17.67 -10.34
C LEU A 82 4.10 -19.05 -9.99
N ARG A 83 3.60 -20.12 -10.61
CA ARG A 83 4.14 -21.48 -10.40
C ARG A 83 5.56 -21.63 -10.92
N GLN A 84 5.90 -20.96 -12.03
CA GLN A 84 7.27 -20.99 -12.55
C GLN A 84 8.23 -20.25 -11.60
N ILE A 85 7.81 -19.11 -11.04
CA ILE A 85 8.58 -18.38 -10.02
C ILE A 85 8.79 -19.25 -8.78
N GLU A 86 7.73 -19.91 -8.25
CA GLU A 86 7.84 -20.84 -7.12
C GLU A 86 8.87 -21.96 -7.39
N LYS A 87 8.80 -22.58 -8.59
CA LYS A 87 9.72 -23.63 -8.99
C LYS A 87 11.18 -23.17 -9.06
N ASN A 88 11.41 -21.94 -9.52
CA ASN A 88 12.76 -21.39 -9.67
C ASN A 88 13.35 -20.95 -8.32
N VAL A 89 12.54 -20.33 -7.46
CA VAL A 89 12.96 -19.80 -6.15
C VAL A 89 13.00 -20.89 -5.09
N GLN A 90 12.05 -21.81 -5.10
CA GLN A 90 11.83 -22.83 -4.05
C GLN A 90 11.72 -22.19 -2.66
N PRO A 91 10.74 -21.28 -2.43
CA PRO A 91 10.61 -20.54 -1.18
C PRO A 91 10.06 -21.42 -0.06
N ASP A 92 10.51 -21.17 1.18
CA ASP A 92 9.92 -21.73 2.40
C ASP A 92 8.61 -21.01 2.76
N VAL A 93 8.55 -19.71 2.48
CA VAL A 93 7.38 -18.87 2.72
C VAL A 93 7.04 -18.07 1.47
N ILE A 94 5.76 -18.00 1.14
CA ILE A 94 5.23 -17.14 0.08
C ILE A 94 4.27 -16.14 0.73
N HIS A 95 4.56 -14.83 0.60
CA HIS A 95 3.73 -13.77 1.13
C HIS A 95 3.08 -12.98 -0.01
N LEU A 96 1.76 -13.09 -0.12
CA LEU A 96 0.95 -12.47 -1.17
C LEU A 96 0.44 -11.13 -0.67
N HIS A 97 0.68 -10.06 -1.43
CA HIS A 97 0.23 -8.71 -1.10
C HIS A 97 -0.80 -8.22 -2.11
N SER A 98 -1.93 -7.73 -1.62
CA SER A 98 -3.11 -7.26 -2.35
C SER A 98 -4.10 -8.35 -2.80
N SER A 99 -5.31 -7.90 -3.16
CA SER A 99 -6.41 -8.83 -3.50
C SER A 99 -6.20 -9.60 -4.80
N VAL A 100 -5.46 -9.07 -5.79
CA VAL A 100 -5.22 -9.78 -7.06
C VAL A 100 -4.14 -10.84 -6.89
N ALA A 101 -2.95 -10.47 -6.34
CA ALA A 101 -1.92 -11.45 -6.02
C ALA A 101 -2.43 -12.48 -5.02
N GLY A 102 -3.22 -12.04 -4.02
CA GLY A 102 -3.87 -12.92 -3.05
C GLY A 102 -4.81 -13.94 -3.69
N GLY A 103 -5.63 -13.52 -4.65
CA GLY A 103 -6.54 -14.41 -5.38
C GLY A 103 -5.80 -15.40 -6.27
N LEU A 104 -4.93 -14.90 -7.16
CA LEU A 104 -4.17 -15.71 -8.11
C LEU A 104 -3.14 -16.61 -7.40
N GLY A 105 -2.45 -16.08 -6.39
CA GLY A 105 -1.47 -16.83 -5.61
C GLY A 105 -2.09 -17.98 -4.83
N ARG A 106 -3.25 -17.77 -4.16
CA ARG A 106 -3.99 -18.85 -3.46
C ARG A 106 -4.54 -19.92 -4.41
N LEU A 107 -4.67 -19.61 -5.71
CA LEU A 107 -4.98 -20.61 -6.76
C LEU A 107 -3.71 -21.30 -7.29
N ALA A 108 -2.60 -20.58 -7.39
CA ALA A 108 -1.34 -21.10 -7.90
C ALA A 108 -0.65 -22.01 -6.88
N TYR A 109 -0.54 -21.56 -5.64
CA TYR A 109 0.24 -22.19 -4.57
C TYR A 109 -0.62 -23.12 -3.72
N LYS A 110 -0.16 -24.33 -3.53
CA LYS A 110 -0.93 -25.37 -2.81
C LYS A 110 -0.53 -25.52 -1.35
N GLY A 111 0.51 -24.81 -0.90
CA GLY A 111 1.00 -24.86 0.49
C GLY A 111 1.49 -26.26 0.90
N LYS A 112 1.98 -27.07 -0.04
CA LYS A 112 2.49 -28.42 0.25
C LYS A 112 3.91 -28.39 0.80
N ASN A 113 4.76 -27.55 0.22
CA ASN A 113 6.19 -27.45 0.51
C ASN A 113 6.57 -26.10 1.11
N ASN A 114 5.62 -25.19 1.27
CA ASN A 114 5.83 -23.83 1.78
C ASN A 114 4.63 -23.33 2.57
N THR A 115 4.85 -22.30 3.36
CA THR A 115 3.77 -21.58 4.05
C THR A 115 3.29 -20.43 3.19
N VAL A 116 1.98 -20.37 2.93
CA VAL A 116 1.38 -19.26 2.17
C VAL A 116 0.71 -18.28 3.14
N VAL A 117 1.14 -17.02 3.07
CA VAL A 117 0.61 -15.88 3.83
C VAL A 117 -0.04 -14.92 2.85
N TYR A 118 -1.10 -14.23 3.26
CA TYR A 118 -1.82 -13.25 2.44
C TYR A 118 -2.13 -12.00 3.25
N THR A 119 -1.69 -10.84 2.76
CA THR A 119 -2.04 -9.52 3.31
C THR A 119 -2.85 -8.73 2.27
N PRO A 120 -4.13 -8.39 2.56
CA PRO A 120 -5.00 -7.70 1.59
C PRO A 120 -4.60 -6.26 1.27
N HIS A 121 -4.06 -5.51 2.22
CA HIS A 121 -3.84 -4.06 2.14
C HIS A 121 -5.10 -3.26 1.76
N GLY A 122 -6.20 -3.58 2.42
CA GLY A 122 -7.54 -3.13 2.06
C GLY A 122 -8.17 -4.07 1.04
N TYR A 123 -9.21 -4.77 1.46
CA TYR A 123 -9.94 -5.69 0.59
C TYR A 123 -10.56 -4.96 -0.60
N ALA A 124 -10.28 -5.42 -1.83
CA ALA A 124 -10.77 -4.80 -3.05
C ALA A 124 -12.31 -4.68 -3.07
N HIS A 125 -13.04 -5.69 -2.54
CA HIS A 125 -14.50 -5.64 -2.47
C HIS A 125 -15.04 -4.57 -1.49
N ILE A 126 -14.21 -4.08 -0.58
CA ILE A 126 -14.55 -2.97 0.32
C ILE A 126 -14.26 -1.62 -0.34
N LEU A 127 -13.10 -1.53 -1.02
CA LEU A 127 -12.63 -0.31 -1.67
C LEU A 127 -13.41 0.03 -2.94
N MET A 128 -13.94 -1.00 -3.64
CA MET A 128 -14.76 -0.83 -4.83
C MET A 128 -16.19 -0.39 -4.50
N GLY A 129 -16.74 0.46 -5.35
CA GLY A 129 -18.17 0.76 -5.36
C GLY A 129 -19.05 -0.46 -5.65
N PRO A 130 -20.37 -0.36 -5.54
CA PRO A 130 -21.30 -1.44 -5.87
C PRO A 130 -21.15 -1.86 -7.34
N GLY A 131 -21.18 -3.17 -7.61
CA GLY A 131 -21.08 -3.71 -8.97
C GLY A 131 -20.69 -5.19 -9.02
N GLN A 132 -20.66 -5.75 -10.23
CA GLN A 132 -20.35 -7.17 -10.44
C GLN A 132 -18.91 -7.51 -10.00
N LYS A 133 -17.93 -6.63 -10.28
CA LYS A 133 -16.54 -6.84 -9.86
C LYS A 133 -16.41 -7.02 -8.34
N ARG A 134 -17.11 -6.20 -7.56
CA ARG A 134 -17.17 -6.34 -6.11
C ARG A 134 -17.63 -7.73 -5.67
N LYS A 135 -18.67 -8.28 -6.33
CA LYS A 135 -19.19 -9.63 -6.04
C LYS A 135 -18.15 -10.71 -6.34
N VAL A 136 -17.41 -10.57 -7.46
CA VAL A 136 -16.33 -11.51 -7.84
C VAL A 136 -15.23 -11.53 -6.78
N TYR A 137 -14.72 -10.38 -6.35
CA TYR A 137 -13.69 -10.31 -5.32
C TYR A 137 -14.18 -10.89 -4.00
N LYS A 138 -15.41 -10.54 -3.57
CA LYS A 138 -15.99 -11.09 -2.35
C LYS A 138 -16.17 -12.60 -2.41
N PHE A 139 -16.58 -13.14 -3.56
CA PHE A 139 -16.69 -14.58 -3.79
C PHE A 139 -15.31 -15.26 -3.76
N ALA A 140 -14.30 -14.67 -4.38
CA ALA A 140 -12.93 -15.18 -4.33
C ALA A 140 -12.42 -15.28 -2.88
N GLU A 141 -12.65 -14.24 -2.05
CA GLU A 141 -12.29 -14.28 -0.63
C GLU A 141 -13.01 -15.43 0.10
N LYS A 142 -14.31 -15.62 -0.14
CA LYS A 142 -15.09 -16.69 0.47
C LYS A 142 -14.57 -18.09 0.12
N VAL A 143 -14.19 -18.31 -1.14
CA VAL A 143 -13.74 -19.64 -1.63
C VAL A 143 -12.28 -19.92 -1.26
N LEU A 144 -11.44 -18.89 -1.25
CA LEU A 144 -10.00 -19.03 -1.09
C LEU A 144 -9.50 -18.70 0.33
N GLY A 145 -10.37 -18.21 1.21
CA GLY A 145 -9.98 -17.66 2.52
C GLY A 145 -9.11 -18.60 3.36
N ASN A 146 -9.42 -19.89 3.38
CA ASN A 146 -8.67 -20.86 4.18
C ASN A 146 -7.41 -21.45 3.49
N ARG A 147 -7.07 -21.02 2.27
CA ARG A 147 -5.89 -21.53 1.53
C ARG A 147 -4.57 -20.86 1.93
N ALA A 148 -4.63 -19.80 2.70
CA ALA A 148 -3.47 -19.10 3.23
C ALA A 148 -3.73 -18.67 4.67
N LEU A 149 -2.66 -18.33 5.40
CA LEU A 149 -2.79 -17.53 6.61
C LEU A 149 -3.05 -16.08 6.19
N THR A 150 -4.21 -15.52 6.53
CA THR A 150 -4.49 -14.12 6.26
C THR A 150 -3.88 -13.27 7.38
N LEU A 151 -2.87 -12.47 7.04
CA LEU A 151 -2.21 -11.55 7.93
C LEU A 151 -2.74 -10.14 7.68
N THR A 152 -3.46 -9.58 8.62
CA THR A 152 -4.10 -8.25 8.50
C THR A 152 -3.29 -7.17 9.18
N CYS A 153 -3.44 -5.93 8.70
CA CYS A 153 -2.64 -4.78 9.11
C CYS A 153 -3.37 -3.82 10.06
N CYS A 154 -4.66 -4.05 10.32
CA CYS A 154 -5.45 -3.30 11.28
C CYS A 154 -6.67 -4.11 11.75
N GLU A 155 -7.25 -3.73 12.89
CA GLU A 155 -8.36 -4.43 13.53
C GLU A 155 -9.59 -4.56 12.60
N SER A 156 -9.98 -3.49 11.92
CA SER A 156 -11.13 -3.52 11.00
C SER A 156 -10.92 -4.45 9.80
N GLU A 157 -9.67 -4.63 9.35
CA GLU A 157 -9.33 -5.59 8.30
C GLU A 157 -9.36 -7.03 8.84
N ASP A 158 -8.96 -7.22 10.10
CA ASP A 158 -9.00 -8.52 10.76
C ASP A 158 -10.44 -8.98 11.01
N GLU A 159 -11.32 -8.09 11.44
CA GLU A 159 -12.75 -8.37 11.53
C GLU A 159 -13.37 -8.79 10.18
N GLU A 160 -12.95 -8.15 9.09
CA GLU A 160 -13.40 -8.55 7.75
C GLU A 160 -12.81 -9.90 7.33
N ALA A 161 -11.52 -10.15 7.62
CA ALA A 161 -10.83 -11.40 7.32
C ALA A 161 -11.51 -12.60 7.98
N LYS A 162 -11.91 -12.47 9.24
CA LYS A 162 -12.62 -13.51 10.02
C LYS A 162 -13.94 -13.96 9.39
N LYS A 163 -14.55 -13.14 8.53
CA LYS A 163 -15.76 -13.53 7.77
C LYS A 163 -15.49 -14.56 6.67
N PHE A 164 -14.23 -14.65 6.21
CA PHE A 164 -13.83 -15.48 5.07
C PHE A 164 -12.84 -16.59 5.43
N SER A 165 -12.07 -16.42 6.51
CA SER A 165 -11.01 -17.34 6.89
C SER A 165 -11.02 -17.64 8.38
N LYS A 166 -10.74 -18.90 8.73
CA LYS A 166 -10.45 -19.33 10.10
C LYS A 166 -8.96 -19.21 10.44
N ARG A 167 -8.12 -18.89 9.45
CA ARG A 167 -6.66 -18.77 9.57
C ARG A 167 -6.29 -17.32 9.40
N THR A 168 -6.51 -16.53 10.45
CA THR A 168 -6.17 -15.10 10.48
C THR A 168 -5.15 -14.82 11.58
N ALA A 169 -4.31 -13.84 11.35
CA ALA A 169 -3.45 -13.23 12.34
C ALA A 169 -3.44 -11.71 12.10
N TYR A 170 -3.23 -10.97 13.17
CA TYR A 170 -3.25 -9.51 13.14
C TYR A 170 -1.90 -8.96 13.59
N VAL A 171 -1.35 -8.05 12.81
CA VAL A 171 -0.13 -7.29 13.14
C VAL A 171 -0.34 -5.86 12.66
N GLU A 172 -0.30 -4.91 13.58
CA GLU A 172 -0.43 -3.49 13.23
C GLU A 172 0.68 -3.05 12.28
N THR A 173 0.30 -2.22 11.30
CA THR A 173 1.28 -1.60 10.41
C THR A 173 2.18 -0.68 11.23
N GLY A 174 3.47 -0.95 11.22
CA GLY A 174 4.49 -0.10 11.81
C GLY A 174 5.21 0.78 10.79
N VAL A 175 6.04 1.67 11.31
CA VAL A 175 7.05 2.40 10.55
C VAL A 175 8.40 2.18 11.20
N ASN A 176 9.45 2.07 10.41
CA ASN A 176 10.81 2.07 10.93
C ASN A 176 11.15 3.48 11.41
N LEU A 177 11.20 3.67 12.74
CA LEU A 177 11.44 4.98 13.33
C LEU A 177 12.85 5.50 13.06
N ALA A 178 13.84 4.61 12.93
CA ALA A 178 15.22 5.01 12.60
C ALA A 178 15.28 5.59 11.17
N ASP A 179 14.67 4.91 10.20
CA ASP A 179 14.59 5.38 8.81
C ASP A 179 13.77 6.67 8.69
N LEU A 180 12.67 6.76 9.46
CA LEU A 180 11.85 7.97 9.49
C LEU A 180 12.65 9.14 10.06
N SER A 181 13.34 8.93 11.19
CA SER A 181 14.18 9.95 11.82
C SER A 181 15.30 10.40 10.88
N ALA A 182 16.01 9.45 10.26
CA ALA A 182 17.03 9.75 9.26
C ALA A 182 16.49 10.51 8.04
N SER A 183 15.28 10.15 7.60
CA SER A 183 14.60 10.85 6.50
C SER A 183 14.18 12.27 6.85
N LEU A 184 13.99 12.58 8.13
CA LEU A 184 13.62 13.91 8.64
C LEU A 184 14.82 14.76 9.02
N ASP A 185 15.99 14.13 9.20
CA ASP A 185 17.21 14.83 9.55
C ASP A 185 17.62 15.79 8.44
N GLY A 186 17.96 17.02 8.81
CA GLY A 186 18.31 18.08 7.86
C GLY A 186 17.15 18.65 7.03
N ILE A 187 15.94 18.09 7.08
CA ILE A 187 14.78 18.69 6.39
C ILE A 187 14.36 19.97 7.10
N LYS A 188 14.48 21.08 6.39
CA LYS A 188 13.97 22.39 6.85
C LYS A 188 12.48 22.52 6.52
N PRO A 189 11.64 22.97 7.48
CA PRO A 189 10.22 23.22 7.21
C PRO A 189 10.06 24.34 6.18
N ILE A 190 9.13 24.18 5.27
CA ILE A 190 8.70 25.26 4.39
C ILE A 190 7.81 26.17 5.22
N LYS A 191 8.29 27.36 5.54
CA LYS A 191 7.50 28.36 6.31
C LYS A 191 6.31 28.84 5.51
N ASN A 192 5.19 28.98 6.21
CA ASN A 192 3.95 29.51 5.67
C ASN A 192 3.59 30.81 6.41
N ASP A 193 3.01 31.76 5.70
CA ASP A 193 2.61 33.07 6.28
C ASP A 193 1.22 33.01 6.92
N LYS A 194 0.46 31.95 6.66
CA LYS A 194 -0.89 31.70 7.18
C LYS A 194 -0.94 30.35 7.88
N PHE A 195 -1.90 30.21 8.79
CA PHE A 195 -2.24 28.90 9.36
C PHE A 195 -2.49 27.91 8.23
N THR A 196 -1.71 26.85 8.19
CA THR A 196 -1.67 25.92 7.06
C THR A 196 -2.13 24.54 7.46
N VAL A 197 -3.15 24.06 6.77
CA VAL A 197 -3.72 22.73 6.90
C VAL A 197 -3.29 21.89 5.70
N PHE A 198 -2.84 20.66 5.90
CA PHE A 198 -2.50 19.81 4.78
C PHE A 198 -3.11 18.42 4.88
N THR A 199 -3.18 17.77 3.73
CA THR A 199 -3.35 16.33 3.58
C THR A 199 -2.34 15.79 2.58
N LEU A 200 -2.09 14.47 2.61
CA LEU A 200 -1.14 13.81 1.72
C LEU A 200 -1.76 12.53 1.15
N GLY A 201 -1.66 12.36 -0.16
CA GLY A 201 -2.11 11.15 -0.82
C GLY A 201 -2.78 11.40 -2.17
N ARG A 202 -3.28 10.31 -2.76
CA ARG A 202 -3.95 10.37 -4.05
C ARG A 202 -5.35 11.00 -3.93
N ALA A 203 -5.68 12.01 -4.74
CA ALA A 203 -7.02 12.57 -4.80
C ALA A 203 -7.99 11.57 -5.46
N CYS A 204 -8.65 10.74 -4.64
CA CYS A 204 -9.50 9.64 -5.07
C CYS A 204 -10.72 9.49 -4.15
N VAL A 205 -11.67 8.64 -4.55
CA VAL A 205 -12.91 8.39 -3.77
C VAL A 205 -12.65 7.99 -2.32
N GLN A 206 -11.58 7.24 -2.06
CA GLN A 206 -11.20 6.83 -0.70
C GLN A 206 -10.82 8.03 0.17
N LYS A 207 -10.02 8.96 -0.36
CA LYS A 207 -9.47 10.12 0.37
C LYS A 207 -10.44 11.30 0.47
N GLN A 208 -11.58 11.24 -0.20
CA GLN A 208 -12.66 12.24 -0.14
C GLN A 208 -12.21 13.69 -0.37
N PRO A 209 -11.66 14.05 -1.54
CA PRO A 209 -11.26 15.43 -1.84
C PRO A 209 -12.41 16.44 -1.70
N GLN A 210 -13.65 16.04 -1.97
CA GLN A 210 -14.83 16.88 -1.79
C GLN A 210 -15.04 17.33 -0.33
N LEU A 211 -14.75 16.43 0.63
CA LEU A 211 -14.86 16.78 2.05
C LEU A 211 -13.74 17.74 2.46
N PHE A 212 -12.51 17.51 1.97
CA PHE A 212 -11.39 18.42 2.20
C PHE A 212 -11.69 19.82 1.61
N ASN A 213 -12.28 19.88 0.40
CA ASN A 213 -12.69 21.13 -0.25
C ASN A 213 -13.72 21.89 0.62
N ARG A 214 -14.75 21.21 1.10
CA ARG A 214 -15.77 21.83 1.96
C ARG A 214 -15.20 22.35 3.28
N ILE A 215 -14.20 21.66 3.86
CA ILE A 215 -13.51 22.14 5.06
C ILE A 215 -12.75 23.43 4.73
N ALA A 216 -12.07 23.49 3.60
CA ALA A 216 -11.33 24.68 3.17
C ALA A 216 -12.27 25.88 2.93
N GLU A 217 -13.44 25.68 2.33
CA GLU A 217 -14.47 26.72 2.14
C GLU A 217 -14.97 27.30 3.46
N LEU A 218 -15.04 26.51 4.53
CA LEU A 218 -15.48 26.92 5.85
C LEU A 218 -14.41 27.70 6.64
N VAL A 219 -13.13 27.63 6.20
CA VAL A 219 -12.01 28.30 6.89
C VAL A 219 -11.18 29.11 5.88
N PRO A 220 -11.77 30.20 5.32
CA PRO A 220 -11.16 30.94 4.20
C PRO A 220 -9.84 31.64 4.55
N ASP A 221 -9.60 31.93 5.83
CA ASP A 221 -8.38 32.59 6.29
C ASP A 221 -7.17 31.65 6.40
N ALA A 222 -7.40 30.32 6.43
CA ALA A 222 -6.35 29.32 6.42
C ALA A 222 -5.95 28.94 5.00
N ARG A 223 -4.69 28.52 4.84
CA ARG A 223 -4.19 27.89 3.62
C ARG A 223 -4.37 26.39 3.73
N PHE A 224 -4.85 25.77 2.66
CA PHE A 224 -4.98 24.34 2.56
C PHE A 224 -4.05 23.79 1.48
N ILE A 225 -3.38 22.67 1.74
CA ILE A 225 -2.45 22.03 0.80
C ILE A 225 -2.84 20.57 0.63
N TRP A 226 -3.12 20.17 -0.60
CA TRP A 226 -3.23 18.76 -0.98
C TRP A 226 -1.91 18.31 -1.59
N ILE A 227 -1.11 17.51 -0.86
CA ILE A 227 0.16 16.98 -1.35
C ILE A 227 -0.12 15.67 -2.09
N GLY A 228 -0.10 15.72 -3.41
CA GLY A 228 -0.43 14.61 -4.31
C GLY A 228 -1.35 15.04 -5.43
N ASN A 229 -1.70 14.08 -6.30
CA ASN A 229 -2.65 14.24 -7.40
C ASN A 229 -3.55 13.02 -7.50
N GLY A 230 -4.50 13.04 -8.43
CA GLY A 230 -5.37 11.89 -8.68
C GLY A 230 -6.56 12.21 -9.56
N GLU A 231 -7.41 11.21 -9.79
CA GLU A 231 -8.57 11.29 -10.68
C GLU A 231 -9.66 12.27 -10.24
N LEU A 232 -9.66 12.70 -8.98
CA LEU A 232 -10.62 13.64 -8.40
C LEU A 232 -9.99 14.96 -7.93
N GLU A 233 -8.83 15.35 -8.48
CA GLU A 233 -8.21 16.63 -8.11
C GLU A 233 -9.04 17.84 -8.54
N ASN A 234 -9.87 17.69 -9.58
CA ASN A 234 -10.83 18.71 -10.02
C ASN A 234 -11.95 19.02 -9.01
N GLU A 235 -12.08 18.20 -7.97
CA GLU A 235 -13.00 18.45 -6.84
C GLU A 235 -12.42 19.42 -5.79
N LEU A 236 -11.15 19.79 -5.93
CA LEU A 236 -10.44 20.72 -5.04
C LEU A 236 -10.47 22.12 -5.64
N THR A 237 -11.60 22.80 -5.51
CA THR A 237 -11.90 24.07 -6.19
C THR A 237 -11.88 25.30 -5.28
N ALA A 238 -11.79 25.12 -3.95
CA ALA A 238 -11.77 26.25 -3.01
C ALA A 238 -10.53 27.12 -3.23
N PRO A 239 -10.66 28.47 -3.24
CA PRO A 239 -9.59 29.39 -3.65
C PRO A 239 -8.38 29.39 -2.70
N ASN A 240 -8.52 28.86 -1.51
CA ASN A 240 -7.47 28.71 -0.50
C ASN A 240 -6.82 27.32 -0.50
N ILE A 241 -7.11 26.46 -1.50
CA ILE A 241 -6.47 25.17 -1.68
C ILE A 241 -5.37 25.25 -2.75
N GLU A 242 -4.21 24.72 -2.42
CA GLU A 242 -3.14 24.42 -3.35
C GLU A 242 -3.05 22.90 -3.53
N VAL A 243 -3.12 22.43 -4.78
CA VAL A 243 -2.82 21.04 -5.16
C VAL A 243 -1.41 20.98 -5.70
N THR A 244 -0.49 20.30 -4.99
CA THR A 244 0.94 20.33 -5.36
C THR A 244 1.33 19.37 -6.47
N GLY A 245 0.45 18.42 -6.80
CA GLY A 245 0.83 17.25 -7.56
C GLY A 245 1.72 16.30 -6.74
N TRP A 246 2.24 15.26 -7.40
CA TRP A 246 3.18 14.35 -6.77
C TRP A 246 4.49 15.08 -6.42
N LYS A 247 4.97 14.87 -5.21
CA LYS A 247 6.23 15.44 -4.70
C LYS A 247 7.20 14.34 -4.27
N PRO A 248 8.52 14.53 -4.46
CA PRO A 248 9.52 13.69 -3.80
C PRO A 248 9.32 13.67 -2.28
N ARG A 249 9.68 12.55 -1.65
CA ARG A 249 9.43 12.35 -0.20
C ARG A 249 9.98 13.48 0.69
N ASN A 250 11.21 13.93 0.41
CA ASN A 250 11.85 15.03 1.15
C ASN A 250 11.08 16.36 1.03
N GLU A 251 10.57 16.70 -0.15
CA GLU A 251 9.75 17.88 -0.36
C GLU A 251 8.41 17.75 0.36
N ALA A 252 7.73 16.61 0.23
CA ALA A 252 6.47 16.36 0.91
C ALA A 252 6.62 16.46 2.44
N LEU A 253 7.72 15.91 2.99
CA LEU A 253 8.04 16.02 4.42
C LEU A 253 8.36 17.46 4.84
N ALA A 254 9.07 18.25 4.00
CA ALA A 254 9.34 19.66 4.27
C ALA A 254 8.06 20.50 4.33
N MET A 255 7.11 20.26 3.42
CA MET A 255 5.78 20.88 3.42
C MET A 255 4.98 20.45 4.66
N ALA A 256 4.93 19.16 4.96
CA ALA A 256 4.24 18.61 6.14
C ALA A 256 4.80 19.17 7.45
N LYS A 257 6.14 19.31 7.54
CA LYS A 257 6.84 19.87 8.71
C LYS A 257 6.56 21.36 8.91
N GLY A 258 6.29 22.10 7.83
CA GLY A 258 5.97 23.52 7.85
C GLY A 258 4.49 23.83 8.04
N ALA A 259 3.60 22.84 8.00
CA ALA A 259 2.18 23.02 8.18
C ALA A 259 1.77 22.87 9.66
N ASP A 260 0.70 23.57 10.04
CA ASP A 260 0.21 23.63 11.44
C ASP A 260 -0.71 22.47 11.78
N ALA A 261 -1.51 21.98 10.80
CA ALA A 261 -2.47 20.91 11.03
C ALA A 261 -2.49 19.88 9.88
N PHE A 262 -2.71 18.62 10.24
CA PHE A 262 -2.98 17.53 9.30
C PHE A 262 -4.45 17.13 9.35
N VAL A 263 -5.10 17.02 8.21
CA VAL A 263 -6.49 16.56 8.11
C VAL A 263 -6.55 15.32 7.23
N LEU A 264 -7.15 14.27 7.76
CA LEU A 264 -7.39 13.02 7.04
C LEU A 264 -8.90 12.81 6.86
N CYS A 265 -9.39 13.02 5.64
CA CYS A 265 -10.81 12.89 5.28
C CYS A 265 -11.18 11.48 4.77
N SER A 266 -10.28 10.54 4.83
CA SER A 266 -10.48 9.23 4.22
C SER A 266 -11.67 8.46 4.80
N ARG A 267 -12.41 7.79 3.94
CA ARG A 267 -13.53 6.93 4.35
C ARG A 267 -13.08 5.73 5.17
N ARG A 268 -11.92 5.16 4.79
CA ARG A 268 -11.30 4.01 5.44
C ARG A 268 -9.80 4.04 5.18
N GLU A 269 -9.05 3.77 6.22
CA GLU A 269 -7.61 3.56 6.16
C GLU A 269 -7.28 2.32 7.02
N ALA A 270 -6.22 1.60 6.63
CA ALA A 270 -5.39 0.92 7.62
C ALA A 270 -4.66 2.00 8.45
N LEU A 271 -3.84 1.66 9.40
CA LEU A 271 -3.04 2.69 10.07
C LEU A 271 -2.24 3.46 9.01
N GLU A 272 -2.66 4.70 8.76
CA GLU A 272 -2.08 5.54 7.71
C GLU A 272 -0.66 5.94 8.12
N LYS A 273 0.35 5.52 7.35
CA LYS A 273 1.75 5.90 7.61
C LYS A 273 1.94 7.41 7.69
N SER A 274 1.19 8.17 6.89
CA SER A 274 1.22 9.64 6.92
C SER A 274 0.81 10.24 8.27
N ILE A 275 -0.07 9.59 9.03
CA ILE A 275 -0.41 10.00 10.40
C ILE A 275 0.79 9.82 11.31
N ILE A 276 1.44 8.65 11.28
CA ILE A 276 2.61 8.35 12.10
C ILE A 276 3.75 9.30 11.73
N GLU A 277 4.00 9.50 10.45
CA GLU A 277 5.01 10.43 9.96
C GLU A 277 4.74 11.86 10.44
N LYS A 278 3.47 12.30 10.44
CA LYS A 278 3.10 13.63 10.94
C LYS A 278 3.25 13.74 12.45
N LEU A 279 2.79 12.77 13.22
CA LEU A 279 2.95 12.77 14.68
C LEU A 279 4.43 12.84 15.08
N TYR A 280 5.30 12.19 14.31
CA TYR A 280 6.74 12.24 14.55
C TYR A 280 7.39 13.57 14.11
N THR A 281 6.81 14.27 13.14
CA THR A 281 7.31 15.57 12.65
C THR A 281 6.83 16.76 13.47
N THR A 282 5.69 16.63 14.15
CA THR A 282 5.19 17.60 15.12
C THR A 282 5.74 17.22 16.49
N ARG A 283 6.62 18.03 17.06
CA ARG A 283 6.85 17.98 18.52
C ARG A 283 5.49 18.28 19.17
N LEU A 284 4.96 17.30 19.90
CA LEU A 284 3.93 17.53 20.90
C LEU A 284 4.46 18.51 21.91
#